data_00711026c46c5caebda41d46f97f215d
#
_entry.id   00711026c46c5caebda41d46f97f215d
#
_cell.length_a   1.000
_cell.length_b   1.000
_cell.length_c   1.000
_cell.angle_alpha   90.00
_cell.angle_beta   90.00
_cell.angle_gamma   90.00
#
_symmetry.space_group_name_H-M   'P 1'
#
loop_
_entity.id
_entity.type
_entity.pdbx_description
1 polymer ?
#
loop_
_entity_poly.entity_id
_entity_poly.type
_entity_poly.pdbx_seq_one_letter_code
_entity_poly.pdbx_strand_id
1 'polypeptide(L)'
;MIAMSRPRSDTPKEHTSIIRAKRKDGWTYVQRVVSVYDPRIKNSRRISTETLGKLPPGETDLEKLVTLEPRRRKGSLQAAKIAAPAQEVIDPRDPGRIIYPLDIVFCVILLAAMQGKTSCTEIAEFWHQCRPLLSKTFPNFPDEEISHDTVRRITMIIGKDKNAALIERFVEMLRSRLSHPVIAVDGQAIRASRDSSQHSPYVLNIMDADNELILAQQVIGEKNNEITHASKLIDTLDIRGAIVTADALNTQTEFAAKIIAEKADYCLALKANQDLTYEQVRGFFELGTHEYKIARPSVTDQGGKITKRKTRVLPGTLLPEEILNKWVGLDEGSIVEAVTDTVKKNTGEILGPQVRYYISSLRYDAQNVEQVLHRAIRQHWACLLYTSDAAD
;
A
#
# COMPACT_ATOMS: atom_id res chain seq x y z
N MET A 1 0.88 13.50 -73.93
CA MET A 1 0.14 13.74 -72.66
C MET A 1 0.71 12.80 -71.60
N ILE A 2 1.62 13.29 -70.78
CA ILE A 2 2.24 12.52 -69.68
C ILE A 2 1.40 12.74 -68.46
N ALA A 3 0.77 11.68 -67.96
CA ALA A 3 -0.03 11.72 -66.76
C ALA A 3 0.90 11.91 -65.52
N MET A 4 0.83 13.08 -64.91
CA MET A 4 1.49 13.34 -63.63
C MET A 4 0.80 12.51 -62.52
N SER A 5 1.45 11.52 -61.97
CA SER A 5 1.06 10.82 -60.77
C SER A 5 1.13 11.77 -59.56
N ARG A 6 0.04 11.91 -58.81
CA ARG A 6 0.00 12.67 -57.57
C ARG A 6 1.00 12.09 -56.55
N PRO A 7 1.73 12.92 -55.77
CA PRO A 7 2.65 12.43 -54.77
C PRO A 7 1.86 11.69 -53.69
N ARG A 8 2.28 10.47 -53.36
CA ARG A 8 1.77 9.72 -52.19
C ARG A 8 2.23 10.43 -50.94
N SER A 9 1.33 10.86 -50.09
CA SER A 9 1.65 11.38 -48.77
C SER A 9 2.26 10.25 -47.94
N ASP A 10 3.52 10.36 -47.54
CA ASP A 10 4.24 9.40 -46.71
C ASP A 10 3.85 9.42 -45.22
N THR A 11 2.85 10.16 -44.83
CA THR A 11 2.34 10.15 -43.45
C THR A 11 1.44 8.94 -43.20
N PRO A 12 1.78 8.08 -42.21
CA PRO A 12 0.94 6.95 -41.85
C PRO A 12 -0.45 7.46 -41.43
N LYS A 13 -1.51 7.01 -42.10
CA LYS A 13 -2.87 7.38 -41.71
C LYS A 13 -3.29 6.59 -40.48
N GLU A 14 -3.57 7.31 -39.39
CA GLU A 14 -4.19 6.74 -38.20
C GLU A 14 -5.66 6.42 -38.47
N HIS A 15 -6.08 5.26 -38.04
CA HIS A 15 -7.45 4.81 -38.09
C HIS A 15 -7.97 4.52 -36.69
N THR A 16 -9.06 5.19 -36.30
CA THR A 16 -9.72 4.98 -35.02
C THR A 16 -10.93 4.07 -35.21
N SER A 17 -11.03 3.01 -34.43
CA SER A 17 -12.16 2.08 -34.42
C SER A 17 -12.68 1.83 -33.01
N ILE A 18 -13.96 1.52 -32.90
CA ILE A 18 -14.59 1.10 -31.64
C ILE A 18 -14.75 -0.41 -31.67
N ILE A 19 -14.13 -1.08 -30.72
CA ILE A 19 -14.19 -2.54 -30.56
C ILE A 19 -15.06 -2.88 -29.35
N ARG A 20 -15.90 -3.91 -29.50
CA ARG A 20 -16.74 -4.47 -28.46
C ARG A 20 -16.23 -5.87 -28.12
N ALA A 21 -15.81 -6.08 -26.88
CA ALA A 21 -15.29 -7.35 -26.39
C ALA A 21 -16.19 -7.93 -25.30
N LYS A 22 -16.92 -8.99 -25.63
CA LYS A 22 -17.76 -9.71 -24.66
C LYS A 22 -16.88 -10.56 -23.74
N ARG A 23 -17.07 -10.45 -22.44
CA ARG A 23 -16.39 -11.22 -21.41
C ARG A 23 -17.23 -12.42 -20.93
N LYS A 24 -16.61 -13.37 -20.25
CA LYS A 24 -17.26 -14.55 -19.69
C LYS A 24 -18.33 -14.24 -18.63
N ASP A 25 -18.26 -13.07 -18.00
CA ASP A 25 -19.23 -12.52 -17.05
C ASP A 25 -20.49 -11.93 -17.71
N GLY A 26 -20.58 -12.00 -19.04
CA GLY A 26 -21.69 -11.49 -19.84
C GLY A 26 -21.60 -10.01 -20.21
N TRP A 27 -20.71 -9.24 -19.59
CA TRP A 27 -20.50 -7.83 -19.86
C TRP A 27 -19.76 -7.62 -21.20
N THR A 28 -20.13 -6.55 -21.92
CA THR A 28 -19.44 -6.15 -23.15
C THR A 28 -18.62 -4.91 -22.91
N TYR A 29 -17.29 -5.02 -22.99
CA TYR A 29 -16.37 -3.89 -22.86
C TYR A 29 -16.26 -3.16 -24.19
N VAL A 30 -16.41 -1.84 -24.16
CA VAL A 30 -16.30 -0.96 -25.31
C VAL A 30 -14.97 -0.23 -25.27
N GLN A 31 -14.19 -0.37 -26.31
CA GLN A 31 -12.82 0.17 -26.39
C GLN A 31 -12.66 0.99 -27.66
N ARG A 32 -12.02 2.15 -27.54
CA ARG A 32 -11.49 2.92 -28.65
C ARG A 32 -10.07 2.43 -28.96
N VAL A 33 -9.84 2.01 -30.18
CA VAL A 33 -8.54 1.51 -30.64
C VAL A 33 -8.04 2.40 -31.76
N VAL A 34 -6.82 2.90 -31.57
CA VAL A 34 -6.12 3.63 -32.63
C VAL A 34 -5.09 2.68 -33.24
N SER A 35 -5.09 2.56 -34.55
CA SER A 35 -4.17 1.71 -35.30
C SER A 35 -3.62 2.46 -36.50
N VAL A 36 -2.38 2.10 -36.89
CA VAL A 36 -1.69 2.62 -38.09
C VAL A 36 -1.36 1.45 -38.98
N TYR A 37 -1.56 1.61 -40.28
CA TYR A 37 -1.16 0.62 -41.25
C TYR A 37 0.36 0.55 -41.37
N ASP A 38 0.94 -0.62 -41.13
CA ASP A 38 2.37 -0.88 -41.30
C ASP A 38 2.59 -1.63 -42.65
N PRO A 39 3.16 -0.97 -43.65
CA PRO A 39 3.36 -1.56 -44.96
C PRO A 39 4.36 -2.72 -44.96
N ARG A 40 5.23 -2.85 -43.94
CA ARG A 40 6.22 -3.95 -43.84
C ARG A 40 5.57 -5.28 -43.52
N ILE A 41 4.54 -5.25 -42.66
CA ILE A 41 3.80 -6.47 -42.26
C ILE A 41 2.47 -6.58 -43.03
N LYS A 42 2.17 -5.64 -43.94
CA LYS A 42 0.91 -5.54 -44.71
C LYS A 42 -0.33 -5.64 -43.82
N ASN A 43 -0.27 -5.13 -42.60
CA ASN A 43 -1.34 -5.20 -41.62
C ASN A 43 -1.36 -3.92 -40.76
N SER A 44 -2.49 -3.68 -40.06
CA SER A 44 -2.59 -2.55 -39.14
C SER A 44 -2.04 -2.90 -37.77
N ARG A 45 -1.10 -2.09 -37.29
CA ARG A 45 -0.54 -2.20 -35.94
C ARG A 45 -1.34 -1.32 -34.99
N ARG A 46 -1.82 -1.91 -33.89
CA ARG A 46 -2.49 -1.18 -32.81
C ARG A 46 -1.48 -0.32 -32.05
N ILE A 47 -1.77 1.01 -31.94
CA ILE A 47 -0.90 1.97 -31.24
C ILE A 47 -1.42 2.20 -29.82
N SER A 48 -2.73 2.40 -29.66
CA SER A 48 -3.33 2.64 -28.35
C SER A 48 -4.70 1.98 -28.22
N THR A 49 -5.09 1.70 -26.98
CA THR A 49 -6.41 1.19 -26.63
C THR A 49 -6.90 1.91 -25.38
N GLU A 50 -8.04 2.54 -25.48
CA GLU A 50 -8.73 3.21 -24.39
C GLU A 50 -10.05 2.50 -24.10
N THR A 51 -10.31 2.11 -22.86
CA THR A 51 -11.59 1.53 -22.49
C THR A 51 -12.58 2.65 -22.18
N LEU A 52 -13.63 2.77 -22.97
CA LEU A 52 -14.66 3.80 -22.83
C LEU A 52 -15.66 3.46 -21.72
N GLY A 53 -15.93 2.17 -21.53
CA GLY A 53 -16.88 1.70 -20.53
C GLY A 53 -17.28 0.24 -20.76
N LYS A 54 -18.35 -0.18 -20.10
CA LYS A 54 -18.95 -1.51 -20.25
C LYS A 54 -20.45 -1.43 -20.40
N LEU A 55 -21.02 -2.32 -21.22
CA LEU A 55 -22.46 -2.48 -21.38
C LEU A 55 -22.95 -3.70 -20.59
N PRO A 56 -24.13 -3.63 -19.97
CA PRO A 56 -24.75 -4.77 -19.30
C PRO A 56 -24.96 -5.96 -20.24
N PRO A 57 -25.12 -7.19 -19.70
CA PRO A 57 -25.44 -8.35 -20.51
C PRO A 57 -26.69 -8.15 -21.39
N GLY A 58 -26.54 -8.39 -22.70
CA GLY A 58 -27.62 -8.23 -23.67
C GLY A 58 -27.85 -6.81 -24.21
N GLU A 59 -27.18 -5.79 -23.66
CA GLU A 59 -27.31 -4.41 -24.11
C GLU A 59 -26.32 -4.10 -25.24
N THR A 60 -26.75 -3.35 -26.24
CA THR A 60 -25.94 -2.93 -27.41
C THR A 60 -25.89 -1.42 -27.60
N ASP A 61 -26.71 -0.67 -26.89
CA ASP A 61 -26.82 0.77 -27.00
C ASP A 61 -25.66 1.46 -26.26
N LEU A 62 -24.89 2.30 -26.97
CA LEU A 62 -23.76 3.04 -26.42
C LEU A 62 -24.19 4.18 -25.48
N GLU A 63 -25.43 4.64 -25.55
CA GLU A 63 -25.96 5.65 -24.63
C GLU A 63 -26.11 5.09 -23.20
N LYS A 64 -26.23 3.77 -23.08
CA LYS A 64 -26.29 3.05 -21.79
C LYS A 64 -24.92 2.56 -21.30
N LEU A 65 -23.87 3.13 -21.84
CA LEU A 65 -22.50 2.79 -21.45
C LEU A 65 -22.24 3.19 -19.99
N VAL A 66 -21.99 2.20 -19.14
CA VAL A 66 -21.52 2.43 -17.78
C VAL A 66 -20.05 2.81 -17.87
N THR A 67 -19.74 4.08 -17.68
CA THR A 67 -18.36 4.58 -17.65
C THR A 67 -17.63 3.88 -16.50
N LEU A 68 -16.54 3.20 -16.82
CA LEU A 68 -15.66 2.69 -15.81
C LEU A 68 -14.94 3.91 -15.23
N GLU A 69 -15.19 4.21 -13.96
CA GLU A 69 -14.27 5.10 -13.24
C GLU A 69 -12.85 4.56 -13.49
N PRO A 70 -11.91 5.41 -13.93
CA PRO A 70 -10.54 4.97 -14.09
C PRO A 70 -10.16 4.36 -12.74
N ARG A 71 -9.81 3.06 -12.74
CA ARG A 71 -9.15 2.47 -11.57
C ARG A 71 -8.04 3.46 -11.27
N ARG A 72 -8.18 4.24 -10.19
CA ARG A 72 -7.10 5.05 -9.69
C ARG A 72 -5.94 4.07 -9.58
N ARG A 73 -4.99 4.16 -10.52
CA ARG A 73 -3.72 3.49 -10.35
C ARG A 73 -3.22 4.00 -9.03
N LYS A 74 -3.27 3.16 -8.00
CA LYS A 74 -2.60 3.44 -6.74
C LYS A 74 -1.19 3.84 -7.16
N GLY A 75 -0.79 5.07 -6.87
CA GLY A 75 0.58 5.50 -7.09
C GLY A 75 0.91 6.46 -8.22
N SER A 76 -0.04 7.20 -8.84
CA SER A 76 0.38 8.41 -9.56
C SER A 76 0.65 9.54 -8.55
N LEU A 77 1.71 9.41 -7.79
CA LEU A 77 2.33 10.54 -7.11
C LEU A 77 2.74 11.54 -8.20
N GLN A 78 2.24 12.78 -8.10
CA GLN A 78 2.73 13.84 -8.96
C GLN A 78 4.22 14.02 -8.61
N ALA A 79 5.13 13.76 -9.54
CA ALA A 79 6.57 13.77 -9.29
C ALA A 79 7.07 15.12 -8.74
N ALA A 80 6.40 16.24 -9.04
CA ALA A 80 6.66 17.53 -8.41
C ALA A 80 6.51 17.52 -6.87
N LYS A 81 5.67 16.63 -6.32
CA LYS A 81 5.52 16.46 -4.86
C LYS A 81 6.58 15.53 -4.28
N ILE A 82 7.17 14.67 -5.09
CA ILE A 82 8.30 13.81 -4.69
C ILE A 82 9.58 14.63 -4.59
N ALA A 83 9.76 15.63 -5.46
CA ALA A 83 10.92 16.51 -5.49
C ALA A 83 11.00 17.49 -4.32
N ALA A 84 9.85 17.89 -3.75
CA ALA A 84 9.81 18.91 -2.70
C ALA A 84 10.70 18.62 -1.48
N PRO A 85 10.76 17.41 -0.91
CA PRO A 85 11.67 17.10 0.20
C PRO A 85 13.14 17.19 -0.15
N ALA A 86 13.51 16.89 -1.40
CA ALA A 86 14.91 16.89 -1.84
C ALA A 86 15.45 18.30 -2.08
N GLN A 87 14.58 19.29 -2.33
CA GLN A 87 14.99 20.71 -2.54
C GLN A 87 15.60 21.36 -1.30
N GLU A 88 15.34 20.82 -0.10
CA GLU A 88 15.93 21.31 1.15
C GLU A 88 17.34 20.77 1.42
N VAL A 89 17.81 19.83 0.60
CA VAL A 89 19.18 19.31 0.73
C VAL A 89 20.14 20.26 0.02
N ILE A 90 21.02 20.88 0.82
CA ILE A 90 22.06 21.75 0.28
C ILE A 90 23.02 20.87 -0.54
N ASP A 91 23.10 21.12 -1.83
CA ASP A 91 24.06 20.47 -2.72
C ASP A 91 25.48 21.02 -2.42
N PRO A 92 26.43 20.19 -1.95
CA PRO A 92 27.77 20.65 -1.63
C PRO A 92 28.64 20.85 -2.86
N ARG A 93 28.16 20.56 -4.07
CA ARG A 93 28.91 20.70 -5.33
C ARG A 93 28.94 22.15 -5.78
N ASP A 94 29.95 22.51 -6.56
CA ASP A 94 30.06 23.81 -7.22
C ASP A 94 28.84 24.05 -8.14
N PRO A 95 28.01 25.09 -7.89
CA PRO A 95 26.81 25.38 -8.68
C PRO A 95 27.07 25.49 -10.19
N GLY A 96 28.25 26.02 -10.58
CA GLY A 96 28.63 26.17 -11.98
C GLY A 96 28.97 24.86 -12.73
N ARG A 97 29.04 23.72 -11.98
CA ARG A 97 29.39 22.40 -12.52
C ARG A 97 28.31 21.36 -12.33
N ILE A 98 27.11 21.78 -11.85
CA ILE A 98 26.00 20.89 -11.65
C ILE A 98 25.23 20.68 -12.95
N ILE A 99 25.42 19.54 -13.60
CA ILE A 99 24.62 19.09 -14.76
C ILE A 99 23.35 18.40 -14.26
N TYR A 100 23.46 17.60 -13.20
CA TYR A 100 22.37 16.81 -12.65
C TYR A 100 21.98 17.36 -11.27
N PRO A 101 20.84 18.08 -11.16
CA PRO A 101 20.35 18.60 -9.89
C PRO A 101 20.12 17.48 -8.88
N LEU A 102 20.52 17.70 -7.63
CA LEU A 102 20.51 16.68 -6.58
C LEU A 102 19.11 16.16 -6.26
N ASP A 103 18.14 17.06 -6.24
CA ASP A 103 16.72 16.76 -6.02
C ASP A 103 16.16 15.85 -7.13
N ILE A 104 16.46 16.14 -8.39
CA ILE A 104 16.02 15.33 -9.53
C ILE A 104 16.63 13.93 -9.48
N VAL A 105 17.95 13.84 -9.29
CA VAL A 105 18.65 12.54 -9.21
C VAL A 105 18.10 11.71 -8.05
N PHE A 106 17.89 12.33 -6.90
CA PHE A 106 17.34 11.64 -5.73
C PHE A 106 15.92 11.11 -6.01
N CYS A 107 15.06 11.93 -6.63
CA CYS A 107 13.73 11.48 -7.02
C CYS A 107 13.75 10.31 -8.00
N VAL A 108 14.68 10.33 -8.97
CA VAL A 108 14.84 9.22 -9.92
C VAL A 108 15.32 7.96 -9.22
N ILE A 109 16.25 8.08 -8.25
CA ILE A 109 16.69 6.94 -7.42
C ILE A 109 15.52 6.33 -6.67
N LEU A 110 14.67 7.15 -6.03
CA LEU A 110 13.49 6.66 -5.31
C LEU A 110 12.48 5.98 -6.25
N LEU A 111 12.20 6.58 -7.41
CA LEU A 111 11.29 6.00 -8.41
C LEU A 111 11.81 4.67 -8.97
N ALA A 112 13.12 4.57 -9.19
CA ALA A 112 13.76 3.33 -9.63
C ALA A 112 13.69 2.25 -8.54
N ALA A 113 13.97 2.62 -7.28
CA ALA A 113 13.87 1.71 -6.14
C ALA A 113 12.44 1.17 -5.95
N MET A 114 11.41 2.01 -6.14
CA MET A 114 9.99 1.58 -6.12
C MET A 114 9.66 0.56 -7.22
N GLN A 115 10.49 0.44 -8.25
CA GLN A 115 10.39 -0.57 -9.31
C GLN A 115 11.36 -1.74 -9.12
N GLY A 116 11.96 -1.86 -7.94
CA GLY A 116 12.89 -2.95 -7.61
C GLY A 116 14.30 -2.78 -8.20
N LYS A 117 14.63 -1.60 -8.76
CA LYS A 117 15.96 -1.32 -9.31
C LYS A 117 16.87 -0.75 -8.21
N THR A 118 17.92 -1.49 -7.86
CA THR A 118 18.75 -1.17 -6.69
C THR A 118 20.20 -0.85 -7.01
N SER A 119 20.68 -1.25 -8.20
CA SER A 119 22.05 -0.95 -8.62
C SER A 119 22.16 0.39 -9.36
N CYS A 120 23.35 1.02 -9.29
CA CYS A 120 23.59 2.28 -10.00
C CYS A 120 23.43 2.13 -11.52
N THR A 121 23.70 0.95 -12.07
CA THR A 121 23.52 0.64 -13.50
C THR A 121 22.03 0.61 -13.86
N GLU A 122 21.22 -0.11 -13.10
CA GLU A 122 19.76 -0.15 -13.32
C GLU A 122 19.08 1.21 -13.13
N ILE A 123 19.59 2.04 -12.21
CA ILE A 123 19.10 3.42 -12.01
C ILE A 123 19.44 4.28 -13.23
N ALA A 124 20.65 4.16 -13.79
CA ALA A 124 21.02 4.87 -14.99
C ALA A 124 20.22 4.42 -16.23
N GLU A 125 19.95 3.12 -16.35
CA GLU A 125 19.05 2.58 -17.38
C GLU A 125 17.62 3.08 -17.22
N PHE A 126 17.14 3.16 -15.97
CA PHE A 126 15.81 3.69 -15.66
C PHE A 126 15.69 5.16 -16.06
N TRP A 127 16.73 5.97 -15.80
CA TRP A 127 16.82 7.36 -16.26
C TRP A 127 16.63 7.45 -17.78
N HIS A 128 17.40 6.65 -18.52
CA HIS A 128 17.32 6.60 -19.97
C HIS A 128 15.93 6.17 -20.48
N GLN A 129 15.41 5.05 -19.96
CA GLN A 129 14.12 4.48 -20.39
C GLN A 129 12.92 5.38 -20.06
N CYS A 130 12.95 6.05 -18.92
CA CYS A 130 11.85 6.89 -18.43
C CYS A 130 12.02 8.38 -18.77
N ARG A 131 13.10 8.77 -19.43
CA ARG A 131 13.40 10.15 -19.82
C ARG A 131 12.22 10.91 -20.44
N PRO A 132 11.46 10.37 -21.42
CA PRO A 132 10.33 11.07 -22.02
C PRO A 132 9.21 11.40 -21.03
N LEU A 133 9.11 10.63 -19.94
CA LEU A 133 8.18 10.86 -18.84
C LEU A 133 8.76 11.84 -17.83
N LEU A 134 10.01 11.63 -17.43
CA LEU A 134 10.70 12.43 -16.42
C LEU A 134 10.87 13.88 -16.86
N SER A 135 11.25 14.13 -18.12
CA SER A 135 11.39 15.48 -18.69
C SER A 135 10.05 16.26 -18.73
N LYS A 136 8.92 15.57 -18.88
CA LYS A 136 7.58 16.19 -18.79
C LYS A 136 7.17 16.48 -17.35
N THR A 137 7.76 15.78 -16.40
CA THR A 137 7.37 15.80 -14.99
C THR A 137 8.21 16.78 -14.19
N PHE A 138 9.50 16.89 -14.50
CA PHE A 138 10.45 17.79 -13.86
C PHE A 138 10.83 18.91 -14.82
N PRO A 139 10.47 20.17 -14.53
CA PRO A 139 10.72 21.29 -15.45
C PRO A 139 12.21 21.52 -15.81
N ASN A 140 13.12 21.15 -14.88
CA ASN A 140 14.57 21.31 -15.05
C ASN A 140 15.26 19.96 -15.24
N PHE A 141 14.59 18.99 -15.86
CA PHE A 141 15.19 17.69 -16.12
C PHE A 141 16.34 17.83 -17.11
N PRO A 142 17.54 17.31 -16.79
CA PRO A 142 18.72 17.47 -17.65
C PRO A 142 18.55 16.81 -19.02
N ASP A 143 19.13 17.44 -20.04
CA ASP A 143 19.15 16.88 -21.41
C ASP A 143 20.19 15.78 -21.58
N GLU A 144 21.15 15.67 -20.67
CA GLU A 144 22.21 14.69 -20.71
C GLU A 144 21.81 13.36 -20.09
N GLU A 145 22.37 12.28 -20.64
CA GLU A 145 22.26 10.94 -20.08
C GLU A 145 23.14 10.79 -18.83
N ILE A 146 22.61 10.22 -17.77
CA ILE A 146 23.38 9.99 -16.54
C ILE A 146 24.12 8.66 -16.61
N SER A 147 25.41 8.65 -16.27
CA SER A 147 26.17 7.41 -16.13
C SER A 147 26.00 6.78 -14.75
N HIS A 148 26.19 5.46 -14.67
CA HIS A 148 26.17 4.73 -13.38
C HIS A 148 27.21 5.26 -12.38
N ASP A 149 28.37 5.74 -12.85
CA ASP A 149 29.39 6.34 -12.00
C ASP A 149 28.94 7.70 -11.44
N THR A 150 28.18 8.46 -12.22
CA THR A 150 27.59 9.72 -11.75
C THR A 150 26.53 9.46 -10.70
N VAL A 151 25.64 8.48 -10.92
CA VAL A 151 24.65 8.03 -9.92
C VAL A 151 25.36 7.64 -8.62
N ARG A 152 26.41 6.79 -8.71
CA ARG A 152 27.20 6.36 -7.56
C ARG A 152 27.82 7.54 -6.80
N ARG A 153 28.48 8.47 -7.52
CA ARG A 153 29.10 9.65 -6.88
C ARG A 153 28.06 10.52 -6.15
N ILE A 154 26.92 10.75 -6.77
CA ILE A 154 25.85 11.55 -6.16
C ILE A 154 25.29 10.85 -4.92
N THR A 155 25.05 9.54 -4.98
CA THR A 155 24.59 8.75 -3.83
C THR A 155 25.56 8.81 -2.66
N MET A 156 26.86 8.78 -2.93
CA MET A 156 27.90 8.92 -1.88
C MET A 156 27.92 10.32 -1.27
N ILE A 157 27.66 11.38 -2.02
CA ILE A 157 27.58 12.76 -1.51
C ILE A 157 26.43 12.92 -0.52
N ILE A 158 25.29 12.27 -0.78
CA ILE A 158 24.10 12.36 0.08
C ILE A 158 24.38 11.75 1.46
N GLY A 159 25.21 10.71 1.55
CA GLY A 159 25.57 10.05 2.80
C GLY A 159 24.39 9.31 3.47
N LYS A 160 24.68 8.41 4.44
CA LYS A 160 23.66 7.58 5.08
C LYS A 160 22.62 8.39 5.87
N ASP A 161 23.08 9.36 6.66
CA ASP A 161 22.20 10.13 7.56
C ASP A 161 21.27 11.07 6.76
N LYS A 162 21.78 11.66 5.69
CA LYS A 162 20.98 12.52 4.82
C LYS A 162 19.96 11.72 3.99
N ASN A 163 20.31 10.52 3.55
CA ASN A 163 19.37 9.62 2.88
C ASN A 163 18.21 9.22 3.79
N ALA A 164 18.49 8.89 5.05
CA ALA A 164 17.47 8.54 6.02
C ALA A 164 16.48 9.71 6.22
N ALA A 165 16.96 10.92 6.46
CA ALA A 165 16.13 12.11 6.63
C ALA A 165 15.28 12.43 5.37
N LEU A 166 15.82 12.21 4.17
CA LEU A 166 15.07 12.40 2.92
C LEU A 166 13.96 11.35 2.74
N ILE A 167 14.25 10.10 3.07
CA ILE A 167 13.26 9.02 3.04
C ILE A 167 12.15 9.29 4.06
N GLU A 168 12.50 9.69 5.29
CA GLU A 168 11.54 10.07 6.33
C GLU A 168 10.62 11.20 5.88
N ARG A 169 11.15 12.27 5.29
CA ARG A 169 10.35 13.38 4.75
C ARG A 169 9.46 12.96 3.58
N PHE A 170 9.95 12.10 2.72
CA PHE A 170 9.17 11.54 1.62
C PHE A 170 8.00 10.69 2.15
N VAL A 171 8.27 9.84 3.12
CA VAL A 171 7.27 9.04 3.82
C VAL A 171 6.24 9.95 4.51
N GLU A 172 6.70 10.98 5.23
CA GLU A 172 5.83 11.96 5.90
C GLU A 172 4.90 12.67 4.92
N MET A 173 5.41 13.10 3.77
CA MET A 173 4.60 13.71 2.72
C MET A 173 3.51 12.77 2.18
N LEU A 174 3.78 11.47 2.12
CA LEU A 174 2.79 10.45 1.71
C LEU A 174 1.73 10.24 2.81
N ARG A 175 2.14 10.27 4.07
CA ARG A 175 1.28 10.06 5.25
C ARG A 175 0.31 11.21 5.50
N SER A 176 0.66 12.45 5.18
CA SER A 176 -0.12 13.67 5.48
C SER A 176 -1.52 13.73 4.85
N ARG A 177 -1.93 12.73 4.08
CA ARG A 177 -3.18 12.72 3.30
C ARG A 177 -4.32 11.92 3.90
N LEU A 178 -4.08 11.15 4.94
CA LEU A 178 -5.11 10.31 5.57
C LEU A 178 -5.44 10.84 6.96
N SER A 179 -6.73 10.93 7.29
CA SER A 179 -7.17 11.40 8.60
C SER A 179 -6.78 10.44 9.74
N HIS A 180 -6.65 9.15 9.45
CA HIS A 180 -6.23 8.11 10.39
C HIS A 180 -5.47 7.03 9.61
N PRO A 181 -4.14 7.22 9.37
CA PRO A 181 -3.35 6.19 8.68
C PRO A 181 -3.26 4.94 9.54
N VAL A 182 -3.31 3.77 8.90
CA VAL A 182 -3.15 2.49 9.58
C VAL A 182 -1.68 2.07 9.53
N ILE A 183 -1.06 1.93 10.69
CA ILE A 183 0.30 1.45 10.84
C ILE A 183 0.25 0.02 11.34
N ALA A 184 0.71 -0.92 10.52
CA ALA A 184 0.81 -2.32 10.87
C ALA A 184 2.21 -2.64 11.41
N VAL A 185 2.25 -3.28 12.57
CA VAL A 185 3.47 -3.82 13.18
C VAL A 185 3.42 -5.33 13.09
N ASP A 186 4.37 -5.92 12.38
CA ASP A 186 4.41 -7.37 12.16
C ASP A 186 5.86 -7.87 12.07
N GLY A 187 6.11 -9.02 12.66
CA GLY A 187 7.37 -9.70 12.60
C GLY A 187 7.30 -11.01 11.83
N GLN A 188 8.26 -11.25 10.96
CA GLN A 188 8.32 -12.47 10.18
C GLN A 188 9.72 -13.08 10.06
N ALA A 189 9.78 -14.41 9.93
CA ALA A 189 11.01 -15.12 9.66
C ALA A 189 11.32 -15.13 8.16
N ILE A 190 12.52 -14.75 7.75
CA ILE A 190 12.99 -14.85 6.36
C ILE A 190 13.39 -16.30 6.09
N ARG A 191 12.49 -17.08 5.49
CA ARG A 191 12.68 -18.52 5.27
C ARG A 191 13.80 -18.85 4.28
N ALA A 192 14.01 -17.99 3.28
CA ALA A 192 15.05 -18.19 2.26
C ALA A 192 16.49 -18.01 2.78
N SER A 193 16.67 -17.40 3.95
CA SER A 193 17.99 -17.11 4.54
C SER A 193 18.35 -18.04 5.70
N ARG A 194 17.97 -19.32 5.64
CA ARG A 194 18.37 -20.29 6.67
C ARG A 194 19.87 -20.50 6.60
N ASP A 195 20.53 -20.28 7.72
CA ASP A 195 21.94 -20.63 7.87
C ASP A 195 22.15 -22.12 8.14
N SER A 196 23.41 -22.55 8.26
CA SER A 196 23.77 -23.95 8.54
C SER A 196 23.24 -24.46 9.91
N SER A 197 22.82 -23.56 10.82
CA SER A 197 22.20 -23.86 12.10
C SER A 197 20.66 -23.95 12.06
N GLN A 198 20.06 -23.82 10.87
CA GLN A 198 18.60 -23.79 10.63
C GLN A 198 17.84 -22.60 11.23
N HIS A 199 18.55 -21.59 11.69
CA HIS A 199 17.91 -20.36 12.17
C HIS A 199 17.61 -19.42 11.00
N SER A 200 16.35 -18.98 10.90
CA SER A 200 15.96 -17.94 9.96
C SER A 200 16.02 -16.59 10.65
N PRO A 201 16.67 -15.58 10.05
CA PRO A 201 16.59 -14.23 10.57
C PRO A 201 15.14 -13.81 10.73
N TYR A 202 14.83 -13.15 11.83
CA TYR A 202 13.50 -12.61 12.09
C TYR A 202 13.52 -11.11 11.82
N VAL A 203 12.56 -10.62 11.04
CA VAL A 203 12.48 -9.20 10.66
C VAL A 203 11.20 -8.61 11.19
N LEU A 204 11.33 -7.55 11.95
CA LEU A 204 10.22 -6.72 12.38
C LEU A 204 10.02 -5.60 11.36
N ASN A 205 8.79 -5.48 10.85
CA ASN A 205 8.38 -4.45 9.92
C ASN A 205 7.35 -3.53 10.59
N ILE A 206 7.51 -2.23 10.39
CA ILE A 206 6.47 -1.23 10.64
C ILE A 206 6.08 -0.66 9.28
N MET A 207 4.83 -0.80 8.92
CA MET A 207 4.33 -0.48 7.59
C MET A 207 3.12 0.46 7.67
N ASP A 208 3.12 1.50 6.84
CA ASP A 208 1.90 2.23 6.50
C ASP A 208 1.05 1.35 5.58
N ALA A 209 0.04 0.72 6.16
CA ALA A 209 -0.78 -0.28 5.47
C ALA A 209 -1.74 0.35 4.44
N ASP A 210 -2.03 1.65 4.55
CA ASP A 210 -2.86 2.37 3.59
C ASP A 210 -2.10 2.68 2.29
N ASN A 211 -0.80 2.96 2.42
CA ASN A 211 0.07 3.32 1.29
C ASN A 211 0.99 2.16 0.85
N GLU A 212 0.95 1.03 1.55
CA GLU A 212 1.82 -0.15 1.28
C GLU A 212 3.32 0.21 1.37
N LEU A 213 3.68 1.06 2.35
CA LEU A 213 5.04 1.57 2.54
C LEU A 213 5.66 1.03 3.83
N ILE A 214 6.86 0.47 3.75
CA ILE A 214 7.64 0.12 4.93
C ILE A 214 8.21 1.42 5.52
N LEU A 215 7.80 1.75 6.74
CA LEU A 215 8.26 2.93 7.48
C LEU A 215 9.57 2.66 8.21
N ALA A 216 9.68 1.49 8.83
CA ALA A 216 10.88 1.02 9.52
C ALA A 216 10.98 -0.49 9.42
N GLN A 217 12.21 -0.98 9.40
CA GLN A 217 12.50 -2.41 9.36
C GLN A 217 13.73 -2.70 10.22
N GLN A 218 13.67 -3.76 11.01
CA GLN A 218 14.79 -4.19 11.83
C GLN A 218 14.92 -5.72 11.81
N VAL A 219 16.14 -6.20 11.57
CA VAL A 219 16.47 -7.61 11.78
C VAL A 219 16.67 -7.82 13.28
N ILE A 220 15.94 -8.79 13.84
CA ILE A 220 16.04 -9.19 15.25
C ILE A 220 16.49 -10.65 15.34
N GLY A 221 17.37 -10.96 16.30
CA GLY A 221 17.97 -12.29 16.39
C GLY A 221 16.97 -13.37 16.79
N GLU A 222 16.02 -13.04 17.67
CA GLU A 222 15.03 -13.97 18.21
C GLU A 222 13.65 -13.35 18.28
N LYS A 223 12.62 -14.15 18.05
CA LYS A 223 11.22 -13.75 18.10
C LYS A 223 10.80 -13.14 19.45
N ASN A 224 11.38 -13.61 20.55
CA ASN A 224 11.05 -13.14 21.91
C ASN A 224 11.40 -11.67 22.17
N ASN A 225 12.24 -11.06 21.34
CA ASN A 225 12.65 -9.65 21.45
C ASN A 225 11.78 -8.70 20.63
N GLU A 226 10.77 -9.20 19.93
CA GLU A 226 9.90 -8.42 19.02
C GLU A 226 9.25 -7.23 19.70
N ILE A 227 8.68 -7.42 20.88
CA ILE A 227 7.96 -6.39 21.65
C ILE A 227 8.89 -5.21 21.99
N THR A 228 10.09 -5.51 22.48
CA THR A 228 11.09 -4.49 22.84
C THR A 228 11.56 -3.71 21.62
N HIS A 229 11.75 -4.40 20.49
CA HIS A 229 12.17 -3.77 19.24
C HIS A 229 11.04 -2.97 18.59
N ALA A 230 9.80 -3.46 18.62
CA ALA A 230 8.62 -2.73 18.14
C ALA A 230 8.46 -1.40 18.88
N SER A 231 8.60 -1.42 20.21
CA SER A 231 8.54 -0.22 21.05
C SER A 231 9.63 0.80 20.68
N LYS A 232 10.87 0.33 20.44
CA LYS A 232 11.99 1.22 20.06
C LYS A 232 11.83 1.79 18.65
N LEU A 233 11.34 1.01 17.70
CA LEU A 233 11.11 1.48 16.33
C LEU A 233 10.00 2.52 16.27
N ILE A 234 8.96 2.39 17.07
CA ILE A 234 7.87 3.39 17.14
C ILE A 234 8.42 4.75 17.61
N ASP A 235 9.40 4.78 18.52
CA ASP A 235 10.04 6.03 18.98
C ASP A 235 10.69 6.83 17.84
N THR A 236 11.07 6.18 16.77
CA THR A 236 11.74 6.82 15.63
C THR A 236 10.77 7.36 14.59
N LEU A 237 9.46 7.12 14.75
CA LEU A 237 8.43 7.43 13.75
C LEU A 237 7.43 8.45 14.29
N ASP A 238 7.00 9.39 13.46
CA ASP A 238 5.82 10.21 13.77
C ASP A 238 4.54 9.41 13.47
N ILE A 239 3.91 8.88 14.54
CA ILE A 239 2.68 8.09 14.45
C ILE A 239 1.43 8.85 14.91
N ARG A 240 1.54 10.15 15.17
CA ARG A 240 0.41 10.97 15.66
C ARG A 240 -0.82 10.87 14.77
N GLY A 241 -1.98 10.60 15.38
CA GLY A 241 -3.26 10.44 14.69
C GLY A 241 -3.37 9.14 13.86
N ALA A 242 -2.38 8.25 13.90
CA ALA A 242 -2.45 6.94 13.28
C ALA A 242 -3.20 5.93 14.15
N ILE A 243 -3.63 4.82 13.54
CA ILE A 243 -4.10 3.63 14.23
C ILE A 243 -3.04 2.54 14.09
N VAL A 244 -2.38 2.21 15.18
CA VAL A 244 -1.37 1.14 15.21
C VAL A 244 -2.07 -0.19 15.40
N THR A 245 -1.83 -1.11 14.47
CA THR A 245 -2.31 -2.49 14.55
C THR A 245 -1.15 -3.45 14.78
N ALA A 246 -1.34 -4.42 15.66
CA ALA A 246 -0.34 -5.45 15.92
C ALA A 246 -1.02 -6.81 16.15
N ASP A 247 -0.24 -7.88 15.98
CA ASP A 247 -0.69 -9.22 16.33
C ASP A 247 -0.76 -9.41 17.86
N ALA A 248 -1.32 -10.55 18.29
CA ALA A 248 -1.52 -10.80 19.71
C ALA A 248 -0.21 -10.96 20.50
N LEU A 249 0.94 -11.24 19.87
CA LEU A 249 2.22 -11.31 20.55
C LEU A 249 2.64 -9.91 21.02
N ASN A 250 2.40 -8.90 20.18
CA ASN A 250 2.69 -7.49 20.45
C ASN A 250 1.57 -6.80 21.27
N THR A 251 0.48 -7.50 21.60
CA THR A 251 -0.60 -6.99 22.45
C THR A 251 -0.17 -7.00 23.90
N GLN A 252 0.50 -5.93 24.32
CA GLN A 252 1.01 -5.72 25.69
C GLN A 252 0.60 -4.34 26.19
N THR A 253 0.41 -4.23 27.51
CA THR A 253 -0.07 -3.00 28.16
C THR A 253 0.90 -1.84 27.98
N GLU A 254 2.20 -2.11 28.08
CA GLU A 254 3.25 -1.12 27.90
C GLU A 254 3.31 -0.60 26.46
N PHE A 255 3.05 -1.50 25.48
CA PHE A 255 3.00 -1.11 24.07
C PHE A 255 1.79 -0.25 23.78
N ALA A 256 0.61 -0.59 24.30
CA ALA A 256 -0.60 0.21 24.21
C ALA A 256 -0.42 1.61 24.83
N ALA A 257 0.15 1.67 26.06
CA ALA A 257 0.41 2.93 26.74
C ALA A 257 1.38 3.82 25.94
N LYS A 258 2.40 3.23 25.30
CA LYS A 258 3.35 3.94 24.45
C LYS A 258 2.68 4.55 23.23
N ILE A 259 1.83 3.80 22.52
CA ILE A 259 1.08 4.30 21.37
C ILE A 259 0.24 5.52 21.76
N ILE A 260 -0.44 5.46 22.90
CA ILE A 260 -1.23 6.58 23.41
C ILE A 260 -0.36 7.80 23.75
N ALA A 261 0.82 7.57 24.35
CA ALA A 261 1.77 8.65 24.69
C ALA A 261 2.24 9.38 23.42
N GLU A 262 2.37 8.68 22.28
CA GLU A 262 2.71 9.24 20.97
C GLU A 262 1.50 9.86 20.25
N LYS A 263 0.36 10.04 20.93
CA LYS A 263 -0.89 10.63 20.38
C LYS A 263 -1.45 9.86 19.18
N ALA A 264 -1.31 8.54 19.20
CA ALA A 264 -1.89 7.61 18.25
C ALA A 264 -2.91 6.70 18.95
N ASP A 265 -3.75 6.05 18.17
CA ASP A 265 -4.67 5.02 18.62
C ASP A 265 -4.12 3.63 18.36
N TYR A 266 -4.59 2.65 19.11
CA TYR A 266 -4.28 1.25 18.85
C TYR A 266 -5.51 0.45 18.43
N CYS A 267 -5.30 -0.63 17.67
CA CYS A 267 -6.26 -1.71 17.45
C CYS A 267 -5.47 -3.03 17.50
N LEU A 268 -5.48 -3.66 18.70
CA LEU A 268 -4.62 -4.79 19.04
C LEU A 268 -5.44 -6.10 19.11
N ALA A 269 -4.89 -7.16 18.49
CA ALA A 269 -5.53 -8.46 18.46
C ALA A 269 -5.40 -9.16 19.82
N LEU A 270 -6.50 -9.74 20.30
CA LEU A 270 -6.54 -10.54 21.52
C LEU A 270 -6.43 -12.04 21.19
N LYS A 271 -5.71 -12.76 21.98
CA LYS A 271 -5.64 -14.24 22.03
C LYS A 271 -5.57 -14.73 23.47
N ALA A 272 -5.49 -16.04 23.65
CA ALA A 272 -5.39 -16.69 24.94
C ALA A 272 -4.18 -16.25 25.83
N ASN A 273 -3.18 -15.54 25.26
CA ASN A 273 -2.12 -14.92 26.07
C ASN A 273 -2.58 -13.71 26.89
N GLN A 274 -3.81 -13.23 26.66
CA GLN A 274 -4.50 -12.18 27.40
C GLN A 274 -5.80 -12.72 28.02
N ASP A 275 -5.73 -13.87 28.68
CA ASP A 275 -6.87 -14.72 29.08
C ASP A 275 -8.06 -13.95 29.61
N LEU A 276 -7.88 -13.12 30.66
CA LEU A 276 -8.98 -12.40 31.29
C LEU A 276 -9.65 -11.42 30.32
N THR A 277 -8.88 -10.60 29.63
CA THR A 277 -9.42 -9.61 28.66
C THR A 277 -10.09 -10.31 27.48
N TYR A 278 -9.46 -11.37 26.97
CA TYR A 278 -9.99 -12.14 25.84
C TYR A 278 -11.34 -12.79 26.17
N GLU A 279 -11.45 -13.48 27.32
CA GLU A 279 -12.67 -14.17 27.74
C GLU A 279 -13.82 -13.18 28.00
N GLN A 280 -13.55 -12.03 28.61
CA GLN A 280 -14.57 -11.00 28.82
C GLN A 280 -15.07 -10.42 27.49
N VAL A 281 -14.17 -10.04 26.59
CA VAL A 281 -14.54 -9.51 25.26
C VAL A 281 -15.34 -10.55 24.48
N ARG A 282 -14.89 -11.81 24.45
CA ARG A 282 -15.59 -12.92 23.81
C ARG A 282 -17.00 -13.09 24.34
N GLY A 283 -17.13 -13.09 25.67
CA GLY A 283 -18.43 -13.28 26.36
C GLY A 283 -19.46 -12.23 25.94
N PHE A 284 -19.10 -10.95 25.81
CA PHE A 284 -20.03 -9.90 25.35
C PHE A 284 -20.56 -10.14 23.95
N PHE A 285 -19.73 -10.64 23.03
CA PHE A 285 -20.16 -10.93 21.67
C PHE A 285 -20.97 -12.25 21.56
N GLU A 286 -20.64 -13.28 22.36
CA GLU A 286 -21.35 -14.56 22.37
C GLU A 286 -22.75 -14.43 23.02
N LEU A 287 -22.87 -13.64 24.06
CA LEU A 287 -24.16 -13.40 24.71
C LEU A 287 -25.17 -12.66 23.81
N GLY A 288 -24.71 -11.82 22.93
CA GLY A 288 -25.53 -11.14 21.91
C GLY A 288 -26.59 -10.18 22.47
N THR A 289 -26.44 -9.72 23.71
CA THR A 289 -27.45 -8.91 24.43
C THR A 289 -27.32 -7.40 24.16
N HIS A 290 -26.27 -6.97 23.51
CA HIS A 290 -25.97 -5.56 23.27
C HIS A 290 -26.23 -5.15 21.81
N GLU A 291 -26.56 -3.88 21.61
CA GLU A 291 -26.65 -3.30 20.27
C GLU A 291 -25.25 -3.00 19.74
N TYR A 292 -24.94 -3.54 18.56
CA TYR A 292 -23.62 -3.41 17.93
C TYR A 292 -23.62 -2.27 16.93
N LYS A 293 -22.50 -1.53 16.85
CA LYS A 293 -22.15 -0.82 15.61
C LYS A 293 -21.59 -1.84 14.63
N ILE A 294 -22.15 -1.90 13.42
CA ILE A 294 -21.80 -2.92 12.42
C ILE A 294 -21.21 -2.24 11.18
N ALA A 295 -19.97 -2.58 10.85
CA ALA A 295 -19.34 -2.11 9.62
C ALA A 295 -19.97 -2.73 8.37
N ARG A 296 -19.94 -2.01 7.25
CA ARG A 296 -20.28 -2.57 5.94
C ARG A 296 -19.37 -3.75 5.63
N PRO A 297 -19.91 -4.95 5.37
CA PRO A 297 -19.08 -6.11 5.07
C PRO A 297 -18.20 -5.90 3.85
N SER A 298 -16.96 -6.39 3.92
CA SER A 298 -16.07 -6.43 2.76
C SER A 298 -15.99 -7.84 2.17
N VAL A 299 -15.93 -7.91 0.84
CA VAL A 299 -15.76 -9.16 0.11
C VAL A 299 -14.50 -9.05 -0.76
N THR A 300 -13.61 -10.02 -0.66
CA THR A 300 -12.43 -10.13 -1.52
C THR A 300 -12.49 -11.43 -2.32
N ASP A 301 -12.07 -11.34 -3.58
CA ASP A 301 -11.99 -12.44 -4.53
C ASP A 301 -10.54 -12.54 -5.01
N GLN A 302 -9.76 -13.40 -4.38
CA GLN A 302 -8.33 -13.52 -4.64
C GLN A 302 -7.83 -14.95 -4.37
N GLY A 303 -6.88 -15.41 -5.15
CA GLY A 303 -6.24 -16.72 -4.96
C GLY A 303 -7.22 -17.91 -4.99
N GLY A 304 -8.27 -17.85 -5.83
CA GLY A 304 -9.27 -18.92 -5.90
C GLY A 304 -10.20 -19.02 -4.68
N LYS A 305 -10.20 -18.01 -3.81
CA LYS A 305 -11.04 -17.94 -2.60
C LYS A 305 -11.91 -16.68 -2.61
N ILE A 306 -13.14 -16.81 -2.14
CA ILE A 306 -14.02 -15.68 -1.79
C ILE A 306 -14.01 -15.55 -0.28
N THR A 307 -13.59 -14.39 0.21
CA THR A 307 -13.53 -14.11 1.64
C THR A 307 -14.44 -12.95 1.98
N LYS A 308 -15.41 -13.20 2.87
CA LYS A 308 -16.33 -12.18 3.41
C LYS A 308 -15.94 -11.85 4.84
N ARG A 309 -15.80 -10.57 5.14
CA ARG A 309 -15.45 -10.08 6.49
C ARG A 309 -16.54 -9.21 7.05
N LYS A 310 -16.89 -9.46 8.30
CA LYS A 310 -17.86 -8.68 9.09
C LYS A 310 -17.17 -8.19 10.34
N THR A 311 -17.52 -7.00 10.80
CA THR A 311 -16.97 -6.42 12.05
C THR A 311 -18.11 -5.85 12.86
N ARG A 312 -18.16 -6.21 14.14
CA ARG A 312 -19.06 -5.70 15.15
C ARG A 312 -18.25 -4.97 16.22
N VAL A 313 -18.76 -3.85 16.69
CA VAL A 313 -18.06 -2.99 17.66
C VAL A 313 -18.98 -2.69 18.83
N LEU A 314 -18.45 -2.79 20.05
CA LEU A 314 -19.09 -2.44 21.31
C LEU A 314 -18.20 -1.44 22.07
N PRO A 315 -18.77 -0.65 23.00
CA PRO A 315 -17.99 0.27 23.81
C PRO A 315 -17.09 -0.49 24.81
N GLY A 316 -15.90 0.03 25.04
CA GLY A 316 -14.97 -0.50 26.05
C GLY A 316 -15.51 -0.43 27.47
N THR A 317 -16.37 0.55 27.76
CA THR A 317 -17.04 0.72 29.07
C THR A 317 -17.83 -0.49 29.59
N LEU A 318 -18.11 -1.48 28.74
CA LEU A 318 -18.74 -2.74 29.16
C LEU A 318 -17.78 -3.62 29.96
N LEU A 319 -16.46 -3.42 29.81
CA LEU A 319 -15.46 -4.23 30.48
C LEU A 319 -15.35 -3.86 31.99
N PRO A 320 -15.00 -4.83 32.84
CA PRO A 320 -14.71 -4.57 34.24
C PRO A 320 -13.61 -3.51 34.44
N GLU A 321 -13.74 -2.74 35.53
CA GLU A 321 -12.79 -1.66 35.86
C GLU A 321 -11.34 -2.16 35.95
N GLU A 322 -11.12 -3.37 36.44
CA GLU A 322 -9.80 -4.03 36.49
C GLU A 322 -9.14 -4.13 35.12
N ILE A 323 -9.92 -4.41 34.05
CA ILE A 323 -9.42 -4.47 32.67
C ILE A 323 -9.21 -3.07 32.12
N LEU A 324 -10.15 -2.15 32.36
CA LEU A 324 -10.03 -0.76 31.90
C LEU A 324 -8.79 -0.08 32.46
N ASN A 325 -8.50 -0.26 33.75
CA ASN A 325 -7.31 0.28 34.39
C ASN A 325 -6.00 -0.31 33.86
N LYS A 326 -6.06 -1.50 33.24
CA LYS A 326 -4.90 -2.16 32.65
C LYS A 326 -4.58 -1.64 31.24
N TRP A 327 -5.59 -1.23 30.46
CA TRP A 327 -5.45 -0.82 29.08
C TRP A 327 -5.75 0.66 28.89
N VAL A 328 -4.73 1.48 28.81
CA VAL A 328 -4.84 2.95 28.68
C VAL A 328 -5.68 3.33 27.47
N GLY A 329 -6.73 4.16 27.65
CA GLY A 329 -7.62 4.64 26.60
C GLY A 329 -8.73 3.67 26.19
N LEU A 330 -8.84 2.50 26.83
CA LEU A 330 -9.91 1.56 26.53
C LEU A 330 -11.25 1.94 27.18
N ASP A 331 -11.24 2.73 28.22
CA ASP A 331 -12.41 3.26 28.95
C ASP A 331 -13.32 4.11 28.02
N GLU A 332 -12.77 4.90 27.14
CA GLU A 332 -13.51 5.61 26.07
C GLU A 332 -13.49 4.85 24.74
N GLY A 333 -12.70 3.80 24.66
CA GLY A 333 -12.38 3.02 23.48
C GLY A 333 -13.44 2.00 23.07
N SER A 334 -13.01 1.01 22.33
CA SER A 334 -13.89 0.03 21.67
C SER A 334 -13.37 -1.39 21.84
N ILE A 335 -14.28 -2.36 21.96
CA ILE A 335 -14.02 -3.78 21.78
C ILE A 335 -14.62 -4.25 20.47
N VAL A 336 -13.92 -5.13 19.77
CA VAL A 336 -14.22 -5.47 18.38
C VAL A 336 -14.22 -6.98 18.16
N GLU A 337 -15.23 -7.45 17.43
CA GLU A 337 -15.26 -8.79 16.87
C GLU A 337 -15.13 -8.71 15.34
N ALA A 338 -14.22 -9.47 14.78
CA ALA A 338 -14.06 -9.64 13.33
C ALA A 338 -14.29 -11.11 12.93
N VAL A 339 -15.31 -11.32 12.10
CA VAL A 339 -15.67 -12.64 11.56
C VAL A 339 -15.27 -12.72 10.10
N THR A 340 -14.55 -13.76 9.74
CA THR A 340 -14.07 -14.01 8.37
C THR A 340 -14.61 -15.35 7.88
N ASP A 341 -15.47 -15.30 6.88
CA ASP A 341 -16.00 -16.47 6.16
C ASP A 341 -15.22 -16.63 4.85
N THR A 342 -14.65 -17.80 4.60
CA THR A 342 -13.89 -18.09 3.38
C THR A 342 -14.46 -19.31 2.66
N VAL A 343 -14.66 -19.18 1.36
CA VAL A 343 -15.12 -20.25 0.48
C VAL A 343 -14.12 -20.46 -0.64
N LYS A 344 -13.68 -21.70 -0.87
CA LYS A 344 -12.86 -22.08 -2.03
C LYS A 344 -13.73 -22.15 -3.28
N LYS A 345 -13.37 -21.43 -4.34
CA LYS A 345 -14.16 -21.33 -5.57
C LYS A 345 -14.25 -22.65 -6.36
N ASN A 346 -13.17 -23.42 -6.36
CA ASN A 346 -13.06 -24.64 -7.14
C ASN A 346 -13.85 -25.82 -6.55
N THR A 347 -13.98 -25.87 -5.22
CA THR A 347 -14.63 -26.97 -4.50
C THR A 347 -15.94 -26.58 -3.82
N GLY A 348 -16.21 -25.27 -3.65
CA GLY A 348 -17.32 -24.79 -2.82
C GLY A 348 -17.10 -25.02 -1.32
N GLU A 349 -15.93 -25.53 -0.92
CA GLU A 349 -15.60 -25.82 0.48
C GLU A 349 -15.62 -24.55 1.33
N ILE A 350 -16.38 -24.57 2.41
CA ILE A 350 -16.43 -23.51 3.39
C ILE A 350 -15.35 -23.77 4.43
N LEU A 351 -14.38 -22.86 4.54
CA LEU A 351 -13.29 -22.93 5.51
C LEU A 351 -13.69 -22.35 6.89
N GLY A 352 -14.98 -22.47 7.26
CA GLY A 352 -15.57 -22.06 8.54
C GLY A 352 -15.50 -20.56 8.81
N PRO A 353 -16.25 -20.04 9.80
CA PRO A 353 -16.00 -18.72 10.32
C PRO A 353 -14.74 -18.71 11.19
N GLN A 354 -13.81 -17.81 10.90
CA GLN A 354 -12.74 -17.46 11.82
C GLN A 354 -13.15 -16.21 12.57
N VAL A 355 -13.26 -16.33 13.90
CA VAL A 355 -13.61 -15.22 14.79
C VAL A 355 -12.33 -14.73 15.48
N ARG A 356 -12.14 -13.42 15.50
CA ARG A 356 -11.05 -12.75 16.20
C ARG A 356 -11.57 -11.55 16.97
N TYR A 357 -10.98 -11.30 18.14
CA TYR A 357 -11.33 -10.19 19.01
C TYR A 357 -10.18 -9.21 19.11
N TYR A 358 -10.52 -7.93 19.28
CA TYR A 358 -9.58 -6.83 19.37
C TYR A 358 -10.03 -5.84 20.43
N ILE A 359 -9.06 -5.12 20.99
CA ILE A 359 -9.27 -3.91 21.79
C ILE A 359 -8.72 -2.71 21.03
N SER A 360 -9.34 -1.56 21.21
CA SER A 360 -8.94 -0.32 20.57
C SER A 360 -9.15 0.87 21.48
N SER A 361 -8.20 1.81 21.47
CA SER A 361 -8.35 3.11 22.12
C SER A 361 -9.22 4.08 21.30
N LEU A 362 -9.48 3.75 20.02
CA LEU A 362 -10.33 4.61 19.20
C LEU A 362 -11.71 4.73 19.82
N ARG A 363 -12.11 5.95 20.12
CA ARG A 363 -13.34 6.27 20.85
C ARG A 363 -14.55 5.63 20.19
N TYR A 364 -15.37 4.97 21.01
CA TYR A 364 -16.60 4.32 20.50
C TYR A 364 -17.60 5.32 19.92
N ASP A 365 -17.67 6.55 20.43
CA ASP A 365 -18.56 7.60 19.94
C ASP A 365 -18.03 8.31 18.67
N ALA A 366 -16.78 8.02 18.23
CA ALA A 366 -16.22 8.59 17.02
C ALA A 366 -17.07 8.24 15.78
N GLN A 367 -17.11 9.17 14.84
CA GLN A 367 -17.88 9.01 13.61
C GLN A 367 -17.40 7.83 12.79
N ASN A 368 -18.30 6.90 12.44
CA ASN A 368 -18.01 5.69 11.65
C ASN A 368 -16.89 4.81 12.25
N VAL A 369 -16.78 4.74 13.57
CA VAL A 369 -15.74 3.97 14.28
C VAL A 369 -15.70 2.52 13.81
N GLU A 370 -16.86 1.89 13.57
CA GLU A 370 -16.99 0.52 13.08
C GLU A 370 -16.33 0.35 11.69
N GLN A 371 -16.47 1.34 10.82
CA GLN A 371 -15.88 1.30 9.48
C GLN A 371 -14.38 1.55 9.51
N VAL A 372 -13.93 2.44 10.39
CA VAL A 372 -12.50 2.73 10.60
C VAL A 372 -11.77 1.51 11.13
N LEU A 373 -12.33 0.86 12.18
CA LEU A 373 -11.76 -0.36 12.78
C LEU A 373 -11.79 -1.54 11.81
N HIS A 374 -12.89 -1.71 11.04
CA HIS A 374 -12.95 -2.73 9.98
C HIS A 374 -11.83 -2.55 8.95
N ARG A 375 -11.56 -1.30 8.53
CA ARG A 375 -10.46 -0.98 7.62
C ARG A 375 -9.12 -1.32 8.26
N ALA A 376 -8.87 -0.89 9.50
CA ALA A 376 -7.62 -1.11 10.20
C ALA A 376 -7.28 -2.61 10.33
N ILE A 377 -8.25 -3.41 10.79
CA ILE A 377 -8.11 -4.86 10.91
C ILE A 377 -7.82 -5.51 9.55
N ARG A 378 -8.53 -5.11 8.50
CA ARG A 378 -8.32 -5.64 7.15
C ARG A 378 -6.95 -5.32 6.60
N GLN A 379 -6.46 -4.11 6.81
CA GLN A 379 -5.17 -3.64 6.29
C GLN A 379 -3.98 -4.27 7.01
N HIS A 380 -4.11 -4.56 8.29
CA HIS A 380 -3.10 -5.35 9.00
C HIS A 380 -2.81 -6.69 8.30
N TRP A 381 -3.85 -7.39 7.85
CA TRP A 381 -3.70 -8.67 7.13
C TRP A 381 -3.20 -8.53 5.69
N ALA A 382 -3.40 -7.38 5.06
CA ALA A 382 -2.84 -7.11 3.73
C ALA A 382 -1.30 -6.94 3.79
N CYS A 383 -0.79 -6.41 4.91
CA CYS A 383 0.64 -6.29 5.17
C CYS A 383 1.35 -7.66 5.16
N LEU A 384 0.76 -8.66 5.80
CA LEU A 384 1.29 -10.03 5.85
C LEU A 384 1.42 -10.66 4.46
N LEU A 385 0.49 -10.41 3.56
CA LEU A 385 0.55 -10.94 2.18
C LEU A 385 1.69 -10.28 1.39
N TYR A 386 1.89 -8.98 1.57
CA TYR A 386 2.94 -8.25 0.85
C TYR A 386 4.35 -8.66 1.30
N THR A 387 4.52 -8.92 2.59
CA THR A 387 5.81 -9.31 3.17
C THR A 387 6.12 -10.80 2.95
N SER A 388 5.12 -11.69 2.88
CA SER A 388 5.33 -13.11 2.61
C SER A 388 5.66 -13.38 1.13
N ASP A 389 5.05 -12.65 0.18
CA ASP A 389 5.35 -12.76 -1.25
C ASP A 389 6.73 -12.19 -1.62
N ALA A 390 7.28 -11.29 -0.80
CA ALA A 390 8.65 -10.77 -0.98
C ALA A 390 9.72 -11.70 -0.37
N ALA A 391 9.33 -12.72 0.38
CA ALA A 391 10.21 -13.67 1.05
C ALA A 391 10.30 -15.04 0.34
N ASP A 392 9.48 -15.28 -0.68
CA ASP A 392 9.53 -16.41 -1.61
C ASP A 392 10.23 -16.02 -2.91
#